data_7e42584ef1b76dddc1eb7b0118107c18
#
_entry.id   7e42584ef1b76dddc1eb7b0118107c18
#
_cell.length_a   1.000
_cell.length_b   1.000
_cell.length_c   1.000
_cell.angle_alpha   90.00
_cell.angle_beta   90.00
_cell.angle_gamma   90.00
#
_symmetry.space_group_name_H-M   'P 1'
#
loop_
_entity.id
_entity.type
_entity.pdbx_description
1 polymer ?
#
loop_
_entity_poly.entity_id
_entity_poly.type
_entity_poly.pdbx_seq_one_letter_code
_entity_poly.pdbx_strand_id
1 'polypeptide(L)'
;MAIGALTSTVTLLTQLGRFRQAADREKEIAQIFLQELKDLGRACEAFERAGEWYVQEDANACVYHSFRRSLRTILILCERTANGCFKDAADLHAELDEFPAAIARYEQVANNFLTSTLTRFSVKEYWLRAGLCALAMKVSNFLTPYQHTCRS
;
A
#
# COMPACT_ATOMS: atom_id res chain seq x y z
N MET A 1 -3.76 10.58 -21.94
CA MET A 1 -3.19 11.92 -21.72
C MET A 1 -3.13 12.33 -20.24
N ALA A 2 -4.14 12.05 -19.41
CA ALA A 2 -4.15 12.44 -17.99
C ALA A 2 -3.01 11.83 -17.16
N ILE A 3 -2.75 10.54 -17.29
CA ILE A 3 -1.70 9.83 -16.53
C ILE A 3 -0.32 10.42 -16.80
N GLY A 4 0.03 10.73 -18.07
CA GLY A 4 1.33 11.30 -18.38
C GLY A 4 1.56 12.68 -17.74
N ALA A 5 0.53 13.52 -17.68
CA ALA A 5 0.61 14.82 -16.99
C ALA A 5 0.77 14.63 -15.46
N LEU A 6 0.03 13.69 -14.86
CA LEU A 6 0.14 13.38 -13.45
C LEU A 6 1.52 12.82 -13.10
N THR A 7 2.07 11.91 -13.90
CA THR A 7 3.42 11.36 -13.71
C THR A 7 4.49 12.45 -13.77
N SER A 8 4.39 13.37 -14.74
CA SER A 8 5.31 14.52 -14.82
C SER A 8 5.19 15.42 -13.57
N THR A 9 3.97 15.61 -13.07
CA THR A 9 3.72 16.38 -11.85
C THR A 9 4.34 15.70 -10.62
N VAL A 10 4.21 14.38 -10.51
CA VAL A 10 4.85 13.59 -9.42
C VAL A 10 6.37 13.80 -9.46
N THR A 11 7.00 13.68 -10.62
CA THR A 11 8.44 13.87 -10.77
C THR A 11 8.89 15.26 -10.32
N LEU A 12 8.15 16.30 -10.68
CA LEU A 12 8.47 17.67 -10.26
C LEU A 12 8.27 17.85 -8.74
N LEU A 13 7.20 17.29 -8.17
CA LEU A 13 6.92 17.39 -6.75
C LEU A 13 7.97 16.66 -5.90
N THR A 14 8.44 15.49 -6.35
CA THR A 14 9.52 14.76 -5.67
C THR A 14 10.84 15.51 -5.72
N GLN A 15 11.18 16.15 -6.84
CA GLN A 15 12.36 17.02 -6.96
C GLN A 15 12.29 18.24 -6.03
N LEU A 16 11.08 18.76 -5.78
CA LEU A 16 10.84 19.87 -4.86
C LEU A 16 10.76 19.43 -3.38
N GLY A 17 10.88 18.12 -3.09
CA GLY A 17 10.76 17.59 -1.73
C GLY A 17 9.34 17.62 -1.18
N ARG A 18 8.31 17.75 -2.02
CA ARG A 18 6.89 17.78 -1.63
C ARG A 18 6.27 16.40 -1.71
N PHE A 19 6.77 15.46 -0.90
CA PHE A 19 6.43 14.04 -0.97
C PHE A 19 4.96 13.75 -0.72
N ARG A 20 4.31 14.46 0.21
CA ARG A 20 2.88 14.29 0.46
C ARG A 20 2.03 14.60 -0.78
N GLN A 21 2.34 15.69 -1.47
CA GLN A 21 1.61 16.05 -2.68
C GLN A 21 1.90 15.07 -3.82
N ALA A 22 3.14 14.56 -3.91
CA ALA A 22 3.50 13.52 -4.86
C ALA A 22 2.71 12.23 -4.59
N ALA A 23 2.59 11.81 -3.33
CA ALA A 23 1.80 10.66 -2.91
C ALA A 23 0.31 10.80 -3.25
N ASP A 24 -0.27 11.98 -3.03
CA ASP A 24 -1.66 12.27 -3.41
C ASP A 24 -1.88 12.11 -4.93
N ARG A 25 -0.93 12.57 -5.76
CA ARG A 25 -1.00 12.39 -7.23
C ARG A 25 -0.79 10.93 -7.66
N GLU A 26 0.13 10.20 -7.03
CA GLU A 26 0.29 8.74 -7.29
C GLU A 26 -0.96 7.96 -6.93
N LYS A 27 -1.62 8.32 -5.84
CA LYS A 27 -2.90 7.71 -5.47
C LYS A 27 -4.00 7.97 -6.51
N GLU A 28 -4.05 9.18 -7.09
CA GLU A 28 -4.96 9.49 -8.21
C GLU A 28 -4.64 8.63 -9.44
N ILE A 29 -3.36 8.46 -9.77
CA ILE A 29 -2.91 7.57 -10.86
C ILE A 29 -3.37 6.14 -10.61
N ALA A 30 -3.20 5.63 -9.38
CA ALA A 30 -3.63 4.30 -8.99
C ALA A 30 -5.15 4.11 -9.18
N GLN A 31 -5.95 5.10 -8.79
CA GLN A 31 -7.40 5.08 -8.98
C GLN A 31 -7.81 5.07 -10.45
N ILE A 32 -7.11 5.82 -11.31
CA ILE A 32 -7.36 5.82 -12.76
C ILE A 32 -7.06 4.43 -13.34
N PHE A 33 -5.92 3.81 -12.97
CA PHE A 33 -5.61 2.45 -13.40
C PHE A 33 -6.67 1.45 -12.97
N LEU A 34 -7.18 1.56 -11.74
CA LEU A 34 -8.17 0.66 -11.18
C LEU A 34 -9.55 0.83 -11.84
N GLN A 35 -10.00 2.08 -12.02
CA GLN A 35 -11.37 2.37 -12.44
C GLN A 35 -11.53 2.44 -13.97
N GLU A 36 -10.60 3.11 -14.65
CA GLU A 36 -10.71 3.37 -16.10
C GLU A 36 -10.04 2.28 -16.93
N LEU A 37 -8.84 1.86 -16.54
CA LEU A 37 -8.04 0.92 -17.32
C LEU A 37 -8.18 -0.53 -16.86
N LYS A 38 -8.71 -0.77 -15.66
CA LYS A 38 -8.83 -2.09 -15.01
C LYS A 38 -7.50 -2.87 -14.98
N ASP A 39 -6.39 -2.14 -14.88
CA ASP A 39 -5.04 -2.69 -14.79
C ASP A 39 -4.64 -2.76 -13.32
N LEU A 40 -4.92 -3.91 -12.71
CA LEU A 40 -4.67 -4.15 -11.29
C LEU A 40 -3.17 -4.09 -10.96
N GLY A 41 -2.31 -4.58 -11.85
CA GLY A 41 -0.85 -4.60 -11.65
C GLY A 41 -0.29 -3.19 -11.52
N ARG A 42 -0.60 -2.30 -12.47
CA ARG A 42 -0.15 -0.90 -12.43
C ARG A 42 -0.80 -0.10 -11.30
N ALA A 43 -2.05 -0.41 -10.96
CA ALA A 43 -2.71 0.20 -9.81
C ALA A 43 -1.99 -0.16 -8.51
N CYS A 44 -1.61 -1.43 -8.34
CA CYS A 44 -0.86 -1.92 -7.20
C CYS A 44 0.48 -1.18 -7.04
N GLU A 45 1.30 -1.13 -8.11
CA GLU A 45 2.57 -0.41 -8.11
C GLU A 45 2.42 1.08 -7.74
N ALA A 46 1.36 1.74 -8.24
CA ALA A 46 1.11 3.14 -7.94
C ALA A 46 0.68 3.34 -6.47
N PHE A 47 -0.11 2.44 -5.87
CA PHE A 47 -0.43 2.48 -4.45
C PHE A 47 0.80 2.23 -3.57
N GLU A 48 1.69 1.31 -3.96
CA GLU A 48 2.95 1.09 -3.24
C GLU A 48 3.83 2.34 -3.22
N ARG A 49 4.05 2.97 -4.39
CA ARG A 49 4.80 4.22 -4.48
C ARG A 49 4.16 5.35 -3.67
N ALA A 50 2.84 5.47 -3.69
CA ALA A 50 2.14 6.45 -2.87
C ALA A 50 2.40 6.21 -1.37
N GLY A 51 2.35 4.96 -0.91
CA GLY A 51 2.67 4.59 0.46
C GLY A 51 4.10 4.96 0.85
N GLU A 52 5.08 4.70 -0.02
CA GLU A 52 6.48 5.05 0.18
C GLU A 52 6.70 6.56 0.29
N TRP A 53 6.05 7.37 -0.57
CA TRP A 53 6.14 8.83 -0.50
C TRP A 53 5.52 9.40 0.78
N TYR A 54 4.42 8.81 1.30
CA TYR A 54 3.88 9.21 2.59
C TYR A 54 4.85 8.88 3.74
N VAL A 55 5.49 7.71 3.72
CA VAL A 55 6.52 7.35 4.73
C VAL A 55 7.72 8.28 4.65
N GLN A 56 8.15 8.66 3.44
CA GLN A 56 9.28 9.58 3.25
C GLN A 56 8.97 10.98 3.80
N GLU A 57 7.74 11.46 3.67
CA GLU A 57 7.30 12.73 4.25
C GLU A 57 7.36 12.68 5.78
N ASP A 58 6.92 11.57 6.40
CA ASP A 58 6.99 11.39 7.85
C ASP A 58 8.43 11.40 8.35
N ALA A 59 9.35 10.73 7.65
CA ALA A 59 10.76 10.73 7.98
C ALA A 59 11.36 12.14 7.93
N ASN A 60 11.02 12.92 6.89
CA ASN A 60 11.47 14.31 6.75
C ASN A 60 10.84 15.22 7.82
N ALA A 61 9.56 15.04 8.10
CA ALA A 61 8.87 15.79 9.14
C ALA A 61 9.51 15.57 10.52
N CYS A 62 9.90 14.35 10.87
CA CYS A 62 10.60 14.04 12.12
C CYS A 62 11.92 14.80 12.27
N VAL A 63 12.68 14.97 11.18
CA VAL A 63 13.97 15.72 11.19
C VAL A 63 13.75 17.20 11.47
N TYR A 64 12.69 17.80 10.92
CA TYR A 64 12.40 19.24 11.10
C TYR A 64 11.65 19.56 12.39
N HIS A 65 11.09 18.56 13.10
CA HIS A 65 10.07 18.77 14.14
C HIS A 65 10.48 18.46 15.59
N SER A 66 11.77 18.44 15.90
CA SER A 66 12.23 18.53 17.29
C SER A 66 11.61 19.71 18.07
N PHE A 67 10.97 20.66 17.39
CA PHE A 67 10.63 21.96 17.96
C PHE A 67 9.12 22.29 18.13
N ARG A 68 8.15 21.52 17.62
CA ARG A 68 6.74 21.91 17.77
C ARG A 68 5.76 20.78 18.12
N ARG A 69 5.15 20.91 19.29
CA ARG A 69 4.13 20.05 19.90
C ARG A 69 2.82 19.88 19.09
N SER A 70 2.61 20.69 18.04
CA SER A 70 1.37 20.71 17.22
C SER A 70 1.34 19.65 16.10
N LEU A 71 2.44 18.95 15.86
CA LEU A 71 2.62 18.08 14.70
C LEU A 71 2.31 16.59 14.94
N ARG A 72 2.05 16.21 16.19
CA ARG A 72 1.66 14.84 16.51
C ARG A 72 0.41 14.39 15.74
N THR A 73 -0.50 15.31 15.49
CA THR A 73 -1.74 15.04 14.74
C THR A 73 -1.46 14.82 13.24
N ILE A 74 -0.50 15.56 12.67
CA ILE A 74 -0.13 15.44 11.25
C ILE A 74 0.63 14.13 11.01
N LEU A 75 1.56 13.75 11.90
CA LEU A 75 2.27 12.48 11.83
C LEU A 75 1.30 11.28 11.87
N ILE A 76 0.35 11.29 12.79
CA ILE A 76 -0.67 10.23 12.88
C ILE A 76 -1.53 10.16 11.60
N LEU A 77 -1.82 11.29 10.97
CA LEU A 77 -2.59 11.32 9.71
C LEU A 77 -1.78 10.74 8.54
N CYS A 78 -0.48 11.05 8.43
CA CYS A 78 0.38 10.54 7.39
C CYS A 78 0.61 9.03 7.53
N GLU A 79 0.90 8.54 8.74
CA GLU A 79 0.99 7.09 9.00
C GLU A 79 -0.30 6.36 8.61
N ARG A 80 -1.47 6.93 8.89
CA ARG A 80 -2.76 6.33 8.52
C ARG A 80 -2.98 6.31 7.01
N THR A 81 -2.55 7.34 6.29
CA THR A 81 -2.67 7.40 4.82
C THR A 81 -1.70 6.44 4.14
N ALA A 82 -0.44 6.36 4.61
CA ALA A 82 0.54 5.40 4.13
C ALA A 82 0.05 3.95 4.32
N ASN A 83 -0.40 3.62 5.53
CA ASN A 83 -0.93 2.29 5.83
C ASN A 83 -2.21 1.98 5.03
N GLY A 84 -3.02 3.00 4.69
CA GLY A 84 -4.15 2.86 3.77
C GLY A 84 -3.71 2.44 2.37
N CYS A 85 -2.68 3.09 1.81
CA CYS A 85 -2.14 2.74 0.50
C CYS A 85 -1.52 1.33 0.48
N PHE A 86 -0.76 0.95 1.52
CA PHE A 86 -0.20 -0.40 1.64
C PHE A 86 -1.27 -1.48 1.80
N LYS A 87 -2.38 -1.16 2.50
CA LYS A 87 -3.54 -2.04 2.58
C LYS A 87 -4.18 -2.23 1.20
N ASP A 88 -4.43 -1.13 0.47
CA ASP A 88 -5.02 -1.19 -0.86
C ASP A 88 -4.12 -1.97 -1.84
N ALA A 89 -2.79 -1.79 -1.76
CA ALA A 89 -1.84 -2.60 -2.51
C ALA A 89 -1.89 -4.09 -2.12
N ALA A 90 -1.99 -4.40 -0.82
CA ALA A 90 -2.09 -5.78 -0.34
C ALA A 90 -3.38 -6.47 -0.84
N ASP A 91 -4.51 -5.75 -0.84
CA ASP A 91 -5.77 -6.24 -1.37
C ASP A 91 -5.63 -6.57 -2.88
N LEU A 92 -4.97 -5.71 -3.65
CA LEU A 92 -4.71 -5.93 -5.09
C LEU A 92 -3.73 -7.09 -5.35
N HIS A 93 -2.66 -7.24 -4.57
CA HIS A 93 -1.78 -8.41 -4.66
C HIS A 93 -2.53 -9.72 -4.40
N ALA A 94 -3.47 -9.70 -3.44
CA ALA A 94 -4.31 -10.87 -3.17
C ALA A 94 -5.26 -11.18 -4.35
N GLU A 95 -5.80 -10.17 -5.05
CA GLU A 95 -6.62 -10.33 -6.26
C GLU A 95 -5.80 -10.82 -7.47
N LEU A 96 -4.49 -10.52 -7.52
CA LEU A 96 -3.56 -10.99 -8.54
C LEU A 96 -2.98 -12.39 -8.25
N ASP A 97 -3.45 -13.06 -7.18
CA ASP A 97 -2.90 -14.34 -6.69
C ASP A 97 -1.43 -14.27 -6.24
N GLU A 98 -0.90 -13.06 -6.03
CA GLU A 98 0.44 -12.81 -5.51
C GLU A 98 0.47 -12.88 -3.97
N PHE A 99 0.03 -14.00 -3.42
CA PHE A 99 -0.14 -14.20 -1.97
C PHE A 99 1.09 -13.88 -1.11
N PRO A 100 2.33 -14.20 -1.51
CA PRO A 100 3.51 -13.85 -0.70
C PRO A 100 3.68 -12.33 -0.53
N ALA A 101 3.44 -11.55 -1.59
CA ALA A 101 3.50 -10.09 -1.55
C ALA A 101 2.36 -9.51 -0.69
N ALA A 102 1.14 -10.01 -0.87
CA ALA A 102 -0.02 -9.63 -0.06
C ALA A 102 0.22 -9.86 1.43
N ILE A 103 0.74 -11.03 1.83
CA ILE A 103 1.05 -11.37 3.21
C ILE A 103 2.06 -10.37 3.78
N ALA A 104 3.18 -10.12 3.07
CA ALA A 104 4.22 -9.20 3.54
C ALA A 104 3.67 -7.79 3.78
N ARG A 105 2.78 -7.30 2.91
CA ARG A 105 2.15 -5.97 3.07
C ARG A 105 1.15 -5.94 4.23
N TYR A 106 0.30 -6.96 4.40
CA TYR A 106 -0.61 -7.03 5.55
C TYR A 106 0.15 -7.09 6.88
N GLU A 107 1.24 -7.86 6.95
CA GLU A 107 2.10 -7.91 8.14
C GLU A 107 2.77 -6.57 8.43
N GLN A 108 3.26 -5.88 7.40
CA GLN A 108 3.82 -4.54 7.53
C GLN A 108 2.79 -3.56 8.12
N VAL A 109 1.57 -3.53 7.60
CA VAL A 109 0.48 -2.68 8.09
C VAL A 109 0.11 -3.05 9.53
N ALA A 110 0.00 -4.35 9.84
CA ALA A 110 -0.29 -4.83 11.19
C ALA A 110 0.77 -4.38 12.19
N ASN A 111 2.05 -4.50 11.85
CA ASN A 111 3.17 -4.08 12.71
C ASN A 111 3.16 -2.57 12.94
N ASN A 112 2.88 -1.76 11.91
CA ASN A 112 2.76 -0.31 12.05
C ASN A 112 1.60 0.06 12.99
N PHE A 113 0.48 -0.65 12.94
CA PHE A 113 -0.66 -0.40 13.84
C PHE A 113 -0.44 -0.86 15.28
N LEU A 114 0.48 -1.79 15.54
CA LEU A 114 0.85 -2.17 16.91
C LEU A 114 1.53 -1.04 17.67
N THR A 115 2.23 -0.15 16.99
CA THR A 115 2.93 0.99 17.61
C THR A 115 1.97 2.06 18.13
N SER A 116 0.74 2.13 17.61
CA SER A 116 -0.26 3.12 17.96
C SER A 116 -1.39 2.52 18.82
N THR A 117 -1.64 3.12 19.98
CA THR A 117 -2.71 2.68 20.89
C THR A 117 -4.12 2.80 20.29
N LEU A 118 -4.32 3.75 19.37
CA LEU A 118 -5.62 4.02 18.74
C LEU A 118 -5.99 2.99 17.66
N THR A 119 -5.00 2.39 17.00
CA THR A 119 -5.21 1.49 15.85
C THR A 119 -5.05 0.01 16.20
N ARG A 120 -4.67 -0.29 17.44
CA ARG A 120 -4.42 -1.64 17.93
C ARG A 120 -5.58 -2.62 17.73
N PHE A 121 -6.81 -2.12 17.70
CA PHE A 121 -8.00 -2.96 17.49
C PHE A 121 -8.11 -3.49 16.06
N SER A 122 -7.57 -2.77 15.08
CA SER A 122 -7.60 -3.16 13.65
C SER A 122 -6.53 -4.20 13.30
N VAL A 123 -5.52 -4.41 14.14
CA VAL A 123 -4.41 -5.34 13.88
C VAL A 123 -4.90 -6.77 13.63
N LYS A 124 -5.93 -7.20 14.35
CA LYS A 124 -6.51 -8.54 14.21
C LYS A 124 -7.04 -8.81 12.80
N GLU A 125 -7.60 -7.80 12.15
CA GLU A 125 -8.14 -7.91 10.80
C GLU A 125 -7.00 -8.16 9.79
N TYR A 126 -5.90 -7.44 9.89
CA TYR A 126 -4.76 -7.61 8.98
C TYR A 126 -4.06 -8.95 9.15
N TRP A 127 -3.88 -9.42 10.40
CA TRP A 127 -3.37 -10.76 10.66
C TRP A 127 -4.29 -11.86 10.14
N LEU A 128 -5.61 -11.66 10.24
CA LEU A 128 -6.59 -12.59 9.66
C LEU A 128 -6.47 -12.64 8.14
N ARG A 129 -6.37 -11.48 7.46
CA ARG A 129 -6.20 -11.39 6.01
C ARG A 129 -4.90 -12.06 5.55
N ALA A 130 -3.79 -11.81 6.23
CA ALA A 130 -2.52 -12.49 5.97
C ALA A 130 -2.64 -14.02 6.12
N GLY A 131 -3.32 -14.48 7.17
CA GLY A 131 -3.60 -15.91 7.39
C GLY A 131 -4.47 -16.54 6.29
N LEU A 132 -5.48 -15.82 5.81
CA LEU A 132 -6.33 -16.28 4.69
C LEU A 132 -5.51 -16.39 3.38
N CYS A 133 -4.65 -15.42 3.08
CA CYS A 133 -3.74 -15.49 1.94
C CYS A 133 -2.76 -16.68 2.05
N ALA A 134 -2.25 -16.95 3.25
CA ALA A 134 -1.37 -18.11 3.49
C ALA A 134 -2.11 -19.45 3.28
N LEU A 135 -3.37 -19.54 3.68
CA LEU A 135 -4.22 -20.71 3.42
C LEU A 135 -4.51 -20.86 1.92
N ALA A 136 -4.87 -19.76 1.24
CA ALA A 136 -5.13 -19.76 -0.21
C ALA A 136 -3.89 -20.22 -0.99
N MET A 137 -2.70 -19.75 -0.64
CA MET A 137 -1.44 -20.19 -1.24
C MET A 137 -1.21 -21.70 -1.06
N LYS A 138 -1.51 -22.26 0.11
CA LYS A 138 -1.38 -23.71 0.35
C LYS A 138 -2.38 -24.50 -0.50
N VAL A 139 -3.63 -24.04 -0.58
CA VAL A 139 -4.68 -24.68 -1.38
C VAL A 139 -4.33 -24.62 -2.86
N SER A 140 -3.86 -23.49 -3.39
CA SER A 140 -3.45 -23.36 -4.79
C SER A 140 -2.30 -24.31 -5.12
N ASN A 141 -1.28 -24.39 -4.27
CA ASN A 141 -0.17 -25.35 -4.44
C ASN A 141 -0.61 -26.82 -4.38
N PHE A 142 -1.71 -27.13 -3.69
CA PHE A 142 -2.25 -28.49 -3.63
C PHE A 142 -3.07 -28.84 -4.87
N LEU A 143 -3.73 -27.87 -5.51
CA LEU A 143 -4.58 -28.06 -6.68
C LEU A 143 -3.83 -28.10 -8.01
N THR A 144 -2.66 -27.44 -8.10
CA THR A 144 -1.86 -27.39 -9.32
C THR A 144 -1.49 -28.76 -9.90
N PRO A 145 -1.11 -29.81 -9.11
CA PRO A 145 -0.82 -31.13 -9.68
C PRO A 145 -2.05 -31.82 -10.27
N TYR A 146 -3.26 -31.52 -9.79
CA TYR A 146 -4.50 -32.15 -10.31
C TYR A 146 -5.02 -31.52 -11.60
N GLN A 147 -4.69 -30.25 -11.88
CA GLN A 147 -5.12 -29.60 -13.14
C GLN A 147 -4.37 -30.13 -14.37
N HIS A 148 -3.15 -30.64 -14.21
CA HIS A 148 -2.38 -31.24 -15.30
C HIS A 148 -2.84 -32.65 -15.65
N THR A 149 -3.46 -33.38 -14.72
CA THR A 149 -3.96 -34.74 -14.94
C THR A 149 -5.33 -34.80 -15.62
N CYS A 150 -6.12 -33.73 -15.61
CA CYS A 150 -7.44 -33.68 -16.26
C CYS A 150 -7.39 -33.19 -17.73
N ARG A 151 -6.22 -32.88 -18.29
CA ARG A 151 -6.04 -32.42 -19.68
C ARG A 151 -5.36 -33.45 -20.60
N SER A 152 -5.07 -34.62 -20.13
CA SER A 152 -4.69 -35.81 -20.92
C SER A 152 -5.86 -36.77 -20.98
#